data_5344b5a4fa474a079621ca0c53e70e9e
#
_entry.id   5344b5a4fa474a079621ca0c53e70e9e
#
_cell.length_a   1.000
_cell.length_b   1.000
_cell.length_c   1.000
_cell.angle_alpha   90.00
_cell.angle_beta   90.00
_cell.angle_gamma   90.00
#
_symmetry.space_group_name_H-M   'P 1'
#
loop_
_entity.id
_entity.type
_entity.pdbx_description
1 polymer ?
#
loop_
_entity_poly.entity_id
_entity_poly.type
_entity_poly.pdbx_seq_one_letter_code
_entity_poly.pdbx_strand_id
1 'polypeptide(L)'
;MAAVTGLCAQQAMAQYPQITPEAKAKFEAQRAEWEAHSDSAWQVAFPIVKKEAMEGRPYVPWAWRPYDLKQAKIPAFPGAEGGGMYTAGGRGGKVLVVTNLNDDGPGSFRWACEQGGARIIVFNVCGIINLKTPIILRAPYVTIAGQTAPGDGVCIAGESFQVNTHDVIVRHMRFRRGNTHVWNREDSFGGNPVGNIMIDHCSCEWGLDENISFYRHMFDMGDGKPSRKEPTVNVTIQNTISAKALDTYNHAFGSTIGGENTTFMRNLWADNTGRNPSIGWGGVFNFVNNIVYNWVHRTADGGEFSTMSNFINNYYKPGPLTPKDSPIGYRIVKTESRSKNLFPYQQFGRVYAIGNIMEGNEAVTKDNWDGGIQIADKDLKGEDGIPEDVMALMKSNEPFPMAHMTIIPSEKTFDYVLENVGATLPTRDIVDQRIIEEVRTGKAYYVKKLPKENPYGDMWGLSDKSKNEDGFFKYRRLDKDSYKYGIITDPAQMGGYPEYKGEPRVDTDGDGMPDEWEIANGLNPNDPSDANGDCTGDGYTNIEKYINGISTKVKVDWTDLKNNHDTLAGKTKLF
;
A
#
# COMPACT_ATOMS: atom_id res chain seq x y z
N MET A 1 39.89 9.07 -21.82
CA MET A 1 38.79 9.37 -20.84
C MET A 1 37.38 9.34 -21.43
N ALA A 2 37.18 9.21 -22.75
CA ALA A 2 35.83 9.14 -23.34
C ALA A 2 35.18 7.74 -23.37
N ALA A 3 35.93 6.66 -23.14
CA ALA A 3 35.43 5.28 -23.21
C ALA A 3 34.77 4.80 -21.92
N VAL A 4 35.09 5.39 -20.77
CA VAL A 4 34.53 4.95 -19.45
C VAL A 4 33.14 5.53 -19.21
N THR A 5 32.84 6.71 -19.73
CA THR A 5 31.50 7.33 -19.60
C THR A 5 30.44 6.63 -20.46
N GLY A 6 30.86 6.04 -21.60
CA GLY A 6 29.96 5.28 -22.48
C GLY A 6 29.50 3.93 -21.88
N LEU A 7 30.37 3.23 -21.14
CA LEU A 7 30.00 1.96 -20.50
C LEU A 7 29.02 2.14 -19.34
N CYS A 8 29.18 3.18 -18.52
CA CYS A 8 28.25 3.45 -17.42
C CYS A 8 26.85 3.88 -17.91
N ALA A 9 26.79 4.65 -19.02
CA ALA A 9 25.53 5.02 -19.63
C ALA A 9 24.83 3.82 -20.31
N GLN A 10 25.59 2.92 -20.94
CA GLN A 10 25.06 1.69 -21.52
C GLN A 10 24.57 0.70 -20.45
N GLN A 11 25.26 0.56 -19.32
CA GLN A 11 24.80 -0.28 -18.22
C GLN A 11 23.52 0.29 -17.54
N ALA A 12 23.41 1.60 -17.38
CA ALA A 12 22.21 2.23 -16.87
C ALA A 12 21.00 2.06 -17.81
N MET A 13 21.22 2.15 -19.13
CA MET A 13 20.17 1.91 -20.14
C MET A 13 19.77 0.44 -20.28
N ALA A 14 20.67 -0.51 -19.94
CA ALA A 14 20.39 -1.93 -19.96
C ALA A 14 19.53 -2.40 -18.77
N GLN A 15 19.39 -1.59 -17.72
CA GLN A 15 18.63 -1.93 -16.51
C GLN A 15 17.10 -1.89 -16.72
N TYR A 16 16.63 -1.16 -17.72
CA TYR A 16 15.22 -1.02 -18.05
C TYR A 16 14.90 -1.66 -19.41
N PRO A 17 13.75 -2.33 -19.54
CA PRO A 17 13.34 -2.91 -20.80
C PRO A 17 13.12 -1.82 -21.85
N GLN A 18 13.64 -2.03 -23.04
CA GLN A 18 13.34 -1.19 -24.20
C GLN A 18 12.11 -1.77 -24.89
N ILE A 19 11.05 -1.00 -24.92
CA ILE A 19 9.84 -1.35 -25.67
C ILE A 19 9.96 -0.92 -27.12
N THR A 20 9.21 -1.60 -28.00
CA THR A 20 9.17 -1.23 -29.41
C THR A 20 8.47 0.12 -29.61
N PRO A 21 8.78 0.87 -30.68
CA PRO A 21 8.04 2.10 -30.98
C PRO A 21 6.53 1.91 -31.12
N GLU A 22 6.11 0.76 -31.65
CA GLU A 22 4.70 0.37 -31.77
C GLU A 22 4.04 0.17 -30.41
N ALA A 23 4.69 -0.57 -29.49
CA ALA A 23 4.18 -0.76 -28.13
C ALA A 23 4.11 0.57 -27.37
N LYS A 24 5.11 1.44 -27.55
CA LYS A 24 5.14 2.77 -26.96
C LYS A 24 3.96 3.62 -27.46
N ALA A 25 3.74 3.65 -28.77
CA ALA A 25 2.63 4.40 -29.37
C ALA A 25 1.27 3.89 -28.88
N LYS A 26 1.11 2.55 -28.80
CA LYS A 26 -0.10 1.94 -28.25
C LYS A 26 -0.31 2.34 -26.78
N PHE A 27 0.73 2.30 -25.97
CA PHE A 27 0.65 2.73 -24.58
C PHE A 27 0.27 4.21 -24.45
N GLU A 28 0.92 5.08 -25.22
CA GLU A 28 0.63 6.53 -25.21
C GLU A 28 -0.82 6.81 -25.63
N ALA A 29 -1.34 6.07 -26.61
CA ALA A 29 -2.75 6.18 -27.04
C ALA A 29 -3.71 5.70 -25.94
N GLN A 30 -3.47 4.54 -25.34
CA GLN A 30 -4.27 4.04 -24.23
C GLN A 30 -4.22 4.98 -23.04
N ARG A 31 -3.03 5.51 -22.71
CA ARG A 31 -2.86 6.48 -21.65
C ARG A 31 -3.69 7.74 -21.89
N ALA A 32 -3.61 8.30 -23.08
CA ALA A 32 -4.44 9.46 -23.46
C ALA A 32 -5.94 9.17 -23.33
N GLU A 33 -6.38 7.95 -23.70
CA GLU A 33 -7.77 7.52 -23.57
C GLU A 33 -8.23 7.47 -22.11
N TRP A 34 -7.47 6.80 -21.23
CA TRP A 34 -7.88 6.71 -19.81
C TRP A 34 -7.75 8.06 -19.07
N GLU A 35 -6.77 8.90 -19.43
CA GLU A 35 -6.66 10.27 -18.88
C GLU A 35 -7.87 11.11 -19.30
N ALA A 36 -8.28 11.04 -20.56
CA ALA A 36 -9.48 11.72 -21.05
C ALA A 36 -10.76 11.22 -20.38
N HIS A 37 -10.88 9.90 -20.15
CA HIS A 37 -11.99 9.32 -19.40
C HIS A 37 -12.03 9.86 -17.96
N SER A 38 -10.89 9.80 -17.25
CA SER A 38 -10.77 10.33 -15.88
C SER A 38 -11.04 11.81 -15.80
N ASP A 39 -10.59 12.60 -16.79
CA ASP A 39 -10.87 14.04 -16.86
C ASP A 39 -12.37 14.31 -17.09
N SER A 40 -13.01 13.54 -17.93
CA SER A 40 -14.45 13.64 -18.19
C SER A 40 -15.26 13.33 -16.93
N ALA A 41 -14.94 12.24 -16.23
CA ALA A 41 -15.58 11.90 -14.95
C ALA A 41 -15.35 13.00 -13.90
N TRP A 42 -14.13 13.55 -13.83
CA TRP A 42 -13.81 14.64 -12.92
C TRP A 42 -14.58 15.92 -13.21
N GLN A 43 -14.81 16.27 -14.48
CA GLN A 43 -15.64 17.43 -14.84
C GLN A 43 -17.08 17.31 -14.32
N VAL A 44 -17.62 16.09 -14.26
CA VAL A 44 -18.95 15.82 -13.68
C VAL A 44 -18.91 15.85 -12.14
N ALA A 45 -17.87 15.28 -11.54
CA ALA A 45 -17.72 15.17 -10.09
C ALA A 45 -17.38 16.52 -9.42
N PHE A 46 -16.55 17.34 -10.04
CA PHE A 46 -15.96 18.53 -9.43
C PHE A 46 -16.99 19.60 -8.99
N PRO A 47 -18.06 19.91 -9.72
CA PRO A 47 -19.11 20.80 -9.23
C PRO A 47 -19.74 20.37 -7.91
N ILE A 48 -19.90 19.03 -7.71
CA ILE A 48 -20.42 18.46 -6.46
C ILE A 48 -19.41 18.66 -5.33
N VAL A 49 -18.13 18.36 -5.59
CA VAL A 49 -17.03 18.58 -4.63
C VAL A 49 -16.95 20.05 -4.21
N LYS A 50 -17.07 20.99 -5.16
CA LYS A 50 -17.09 22.43 -4.85
C LYS A 50 -18.29 22.83 -3.97
N LYS A 51 -19.46 22.27 -4.23
CA LYS A 51 -20.66 22.53 -3.41
C LYS A 51 -20.44 22.04 -1.99
N GLU A 52 -19.99 20.80 -1.80
CA GLU A 52 -19.72 20.24 -0.47
C GLU A 52 -18.61 21.00 0.27
N ALA A 53 -17.63 21.55 -0.46
CA ALA A 53 -16.58 22.37 0.14
C ALA A 53 -17.15 23.64 0.80
N MET A 54 -18.19 24.24 0.22
CA MET A 54 -18.90 25.37 0.82
C MET A 54 -19.81 24.96 1.99
N GLU A 55 -20.19 23.68 2.06
CA GLU A 55 -21.04 23.11 3.10
C GLU A 55 -20.24 22.50 4.27
N GLY A 56 -18.90 22.62 4.27
CA GLY A 56 -18.04 22.23 5.40
C GLY A 56 -17.16 21.00 5.19
N ARG A 57 -17.13 20.43 3.97
CA ARG A 57 -16.16 19.42 3.54
C ARG A 57 -15.14 20.03 2.59
N PRO A 58 -14.09 20.72 3.08
CA PRO A 58 -13.18 21.46 2.24
C PRO A 58 -12.47 20.57 1.23
N TYR A 59 -12.41 21.01 -0.03
CA TYR A 59 -11.53 20.40 -1.03
C TYR A 59 -10.18 21.10 -0.98
N VAL A 60 -9.13 20.35 -0.72
CA VAL A 60 -7.76 20.84 -0.58
C VAL A 60 -6.88 20.09 -1.61
N PRO A 61 -6.49 20.77 -2.70
CA PRO A 61 -5.66 20.13 -3.74
C PRO A 61 -4.18 20.06 -3.35
N TRP A 62 -3.79 20.65 -2.24
CA TRP A 62 -2.42 20.76 -1.79
C TRP A 62 -2.34 20.80 -0.27
N ALA A 63 -1.33 20.12 0.30
CA ALA A 63 -0.96 20.18 1.70
C ALA A 63 0.54 20.04 1.84
N TRP A 64 1.12 20.67 2.86
CA TRP A 64 2.53 20.55 3.20
C TRP A 64 2.72 20.01 4.62
N ARG A 65 1.76 20.32 5.50
CA ARG A 65 1.81 19.97 6.92
C ARG A 65 0.55 19.23 7.34
N PRO A 66 0.62 18.43 8.41
CA PRO A 66 -0.52 17.67 8.94
C PRO A 66 -1.79 18.52 9.18
N TYR A 67 -1.63 19.77 9.60
CA TYR A 67 -2.73 20.67 9.92
C TYR A 67 -3.33 21.40 8.71
N ASP A 68 -2.75 21.28 7.53
CA ASP A 68 -3.30 21.84 6.29
C ASP A 68 -4.59 21.12 5.85
N LEU A 69 -4.79 19.89 6.34
CA LEU A 69 -6.02 19.13 6.15
C LEU A 69 -6.83 19.08 7.45
N LYS A 70 -8.13 19.31 7.32
CA LYS A 70 -9.07 19.16 8.44
C LYS A 70 -9.19 17.68 8.81
N GLN A 71 -9.01 17.37 10.08
CA GLN A 71 -9.18 16.00 10.59
C GLN A 71 -10.56 15.82 11.22
N ALA A 72 -11.05 14.57 11.21
CA ALA A 72 -12.27 14.18 11.91
C ALA A 72 -12.09 14.28 13.44
N LYS A 73 -13.21 14.36 14.18
CA LYS A 73 -13.20 14.44 15.65
C LYS A 73 -13.07 13.07 16.34
N ILE A 74 -13.40 12.01 15.61
CA ILE A 74 -13.34 10.63 16.08
C ILE A 74 -12.50 9.82 15.09
N PRO A 75 -11.95 8.65 15.48
CA PRO A 75 -11.18 7.80 14.59
C PRO A 75 -11.93 7.44 13.31
N ALA A 76 -11.20 7.12 12.25
CA ALA A 76 -11.78 6.67 10.97
C ALA A 76 -12.72 5.47 11.15
N PHE A 77 -12.33 4.56 12.01
CA PHE A 77 -13.08 3.42 12.53
C PHE A 77 -12.43 2.97 13.85
N PRO A 78 -13.10 2.14 14.67
CA PRO A 78 -12.49 1.59 15.89
C PRO A 78 -11.26 0.74 15.55
N GLY A 79 -10.12 1.05 16.16
CA GLY A 79 -8.84 0.44 15.87
C GLY A 79 -7.99 1.17 14.83
N ALA A 80 -8.47 2.29 14.28
CA ALA A 80 -7.64 3.18 13.47
C ALA A 80 -6.60 3.89 14.34
N GLU A 81 -5.32 3.83 13.96
CA GLU A 81 -4.20 4.42 14.71
C GLU A 81 -3.24 5.16 13.78
N GLY A 82 -2.28 5.88 14.35
CA GLY A 82 -1.23 6.54 13.58
C GLY A 82 -1.65 7.85 12.91
N GLY A 83 -0.82 8.32 11.98
CA GLY A 83 -0.99 9.62 11.32
C GLY A 83 -2.32 9.80 10.60
N GLY A 84 -2.84 8.74 9.98
CA GLY A 84 -4.13 8.72 9.28
C GLY A 84 -5.36 8.45 10.16
N MET A 85 -5.18 8.32 11.48
CA MET A 85 -6.22 7.90 12.43
C MET A 85 -7.53 8.70 12.31
N TYR A 86 -7.43 9.99 12.07
CA TYR A 86 -8.58 10.91 12.01
C TYR A 86 -9.00 11.26 10.58
N THR A 87 -8.79 10.36 9.64
CA THR A 87 -9.32 10.46 8.27
C THR A 87 -10.83 10.39 8.29
N ALA A 88 -11.50 11.36 7.66
CA ALA A 88 -12.96 11.42 7.67
C ALA A 88 -13.61 10.35 6.76
N GLY A 89 -12.95 10.03 5.65
CA GLY A 89 -13.54 9.15 4.65
C GLY A 89 -14.88 9.65 4.14
N GLY A 90 -15.77 8.74 3.79
CA GLY A 90 -17.10 9.02 3.26
C GLY A 90 -18.19 9.30 4.29
N ARG A 91 -17.85 9.49 5.58
CA ARG A 91 -18.82 9.65 6.68
C ARG A 91 -19.92 10.65 6.39
N GLY A 92 -21.19 10.21 6.53
CA GLY A 92 -22.37 11.03 6.27
C GLY A 92 -22.55 11.42 4.80
N GLY A 93 -21.88 10.74 3.89
CA GLY A 93 -22.05 10.87 2.45
C GLY A 93 -23.03 9.86 1.87
N LYS A 94 -23.07 9.75 0.54
CA LYS A 94 -23.89 8.76 -0.16
C LYS A 94 -23.33 7.37 0.09
N VAL A 95 -24.20 6.37 0.20
CA VAL A 95 -23.78 4.97 0.08
C VAL A 95 -23.91 4.54 -1.37
N LEU A 96 -22.87 3.94 -1.92
CA LEU A 96 -22.83 3.44 -3.29
C LEU A 96 -22.53 1.94 -3.25
N VAL A 97 -23.48 1.15 -3.71
CA VAL A 97 -23.37 -0.31 -3.71
C VAL A 97 -22.80 -0.79 -5.05
N VAL A 98 -21.66 -1.49 -4.99
CA VAL A 98 -21.09 -2.19 -6.14
C VAL A 98 -21.84 -3.51 -6.31
N THR A 99 -22.55 -3.66 -7.44
CA THR A 99 -23.47 -4.78 -7.69
C THR A 99 -23.05 -5.67 -8.84
N ASN A 100 -21.97 -5.33 -9.56
CA ASN A 100 -21.45 -6.13 -10.65
C ASN A 100 -19.92 -6.05 -10.75
N LEU A 101 -19.33 -6.99 -11.49
CA LEU A 101 -17.87 -7.12 -11.69
C LEU A 101 -17.38 -6.43 -12.98
N ASN A 102 -18.21 -5.62 -13.63
CA ASN A 102 -17.83 -4.91 -14.84
C ASN A 102 -16.72 -3.89 -14.57
N ASP A 103 -15.88 -3.67 -15.57
CA ASP A 103 -14.84 -2.63 -15.51
C ASP A 103 -15.44 -1.22 -15.37
N ASP A 104 -16.59 -0.96 -16.03
CA ASP A 104 -17.23 0.35 -16.08
C ASP A 104 -18.76 0.23 -16.11
N GLY A 105 -19.45 1.38 -16.02
CA GLY A 105 -20.89 1.51 -16.04
C GLY A 105 -21.56 1.46 -14.66
N PRO A 106 -22.86 1.75 -14.59
CA PRO A 106 -23.60 1.81 -13.34
C PRO A 106 -23.45 0.54 -12.49
N GLY A 107 -23.21 0.71 -11.20
CA GLY A 107 -23.01 -0.38 -10.24
C GLY A 107 -21.63 -1.04 -10.29
N SER A 108 -20.71 -0.59 -11.15
CA SER A 108 -19.32 -1.05 -11.14
C SER A 108 -18.49 -0.31 -10.07
N PHE A 109 -17.35 -0.87 -9.72
CA PHE A 109 -16.41 -0.24 -8.78
C PHE A 109 -15.86 1.10 -9.34
N ARG A 110 -15.50 1.15 -10.63
CA ARG A 110 -15.06 2.39 -11.30
C ARG A 110 -16.11 3.48 -11.20
N TRP A 111 -17.36 3.16 -11.56
CA TRP A 111 -18.46 4.10 -11.46
C TRP A 111 -18.57 4.70 -10.05
N ALA A 112 -18.49 3.88 -9.00
CA ALA A 112 -18.56 4.36 -7.62
C ALA A 112 -17.37 5.23 -7.22
N CYS A 113 -16.15 4.90 -7.70
CA CYS A 113 -14.94 5.68 -7.46
C CYS A 113 -14.97 7.05 -8.14
N GLU A 114 -15.58 7.16 -9.32
CA GLU A 114 -15.61 8.38 -10.14
C GLU A 114 -16.74 9.35 -9.78
N GLN A 115 -17.64 8.98 -8.85
CA GLN A 115 -18.67 9.90 -8.37
C GLN A 115 -18.07 11.09 -7.60
N GLY A 116 -18.78 12.22 -7.62
CA GLY A 116 -18.47 13.39 -6.80
C GLY A 116 -19.17 13.37 -5.45
N GLY A 117 -18.56 14.05 -4.49
CA GLY A 117 -19.04 14.18 -3.12
C GLY A 117 -18.63 13.04 -2.19
N ALA A 118 -18.90 13.26 -0.90
CA ALA A 118 -18.59 12.26 0.12
C ALA A 118 -19.40 10.98 -0.09
N ARG A 119 -18.74 9.82 0.00
CA ARG A 119 -19.36 8.53 -0.28
C ARG A 119 -18.72 7.34 0.41
N ILE A 120 -19.53 6.39 0.77
CA ILE A 120 -19.12 5.08 1.27
C ILE A 120 -19.41 4.05 0.17
N ILE A 121 -18.40 3.35 -0.27
CA ILE A 121 -18.49 2.31 -1.30
C ILE A 121 -18.50 0.96 -0.60
N VAL A 122 -19.60 0.24 -0.75
CA VAL A 122 -19.82 -1.11 -0.25
C VAL A 122 -20.03 -2.08 -1.40
N PHE A 123 -19.87 -3.37 -1.15
CA PHE A 123 -19.94 -4.40 -2.19
C PHE A 123 -21.07 -5.39 -1.88
N ASN A 124 -21.96 -5.58 -2.84
CA ASN A 124 -22.95 -6.66 -2.82
C ASN A 124 -22.73 -7.60 -4.01
N VAL A 125 -21.47 -7.86 -4.32
CA VAL A 125 -21.00 -8.77 -5.35
C VAL A 125 -19.71 -9.44 -4.87
N CYS A 126 -19.48 -10.67 -5.31
CA CYS A 126 -18.28 -11.46 -5.03
C CYS A 126 -17.55 -11.79 -6.32
N GLY A 127 -16.23 -11.63 -6.37
CA GLY A 127 -15.47 -12.00 -7.55
C GLY A 127 -14.30 -11.09 -7.88
N ILE A 128 -13.78 -11.22 -9.11
CA ILE A 128 -12.66 -10.46 -9.62
C ILE A 128 -13.17 -9.36 -10.55
N ILE A 129 -12.86 -8.12 -10.23
CA ILE A 129 -13.10 -6.95 -11.07
C ILE A 129 -11.84 -6.73 -11.91
N ASN A 130 -11.91 -7.09 -13.20
CA ASN A 130 -10.78 -6.94 -14.12
C ASN A 130 -10.82 -5.56 -14.78
N LEU A 131 -9.95 -4.68 -14.33
CA LEU A 131 -9.79 -3.34 -14.91
C LEU A 131 -9.06 -3.42 -16.25
N LYS A 132 -9.58 -2.71 -17.25
CA LYS A 132 -8.95 -2.54 -18.57
C LYS A 132 -8.00 -1.34 -18.59
N THR A 133 -8.26 -0.36 -17.74
CA THR A 133 -7.46 0.85 -17.55
C THR A 133 -7.40 1.19 -16.05
N PRO A 134 -6.40 1.92 -15.59
CA PRO A 134 -6.32 2.33 -14.20
C PRO A 134 -7.57 3.09 -13.73
N ILE A 135 -7.92 2.94 -12.46
CA ILE A 135 -8.88 3.84 -11.81
C ILE A 135 -8.10 4.94 -11.11
N ILE A 136 -8.44 6.20 -11.37
CA ILE A 136 -7.85 7.37 -10.70
C ILE A 136 -8.92 8.02 -9.82
N LEU A 137 -8.79 7.79 -8.51
CA LEU A 137 -9.68 8.38 -7.51
C LEU A 137 -9.32 9.85 -7.28
N ARG A 138 -10.15 10.79 -7.73
CA ARG A 138 -9.90 12.23 -7.72
C ARG A 138 -10.77 13.01 -6.73
N ALA A 139 -12.00 12.57 -6.49
CA ALA A 139 -12.91 13.23 -5.54
C ALA A 139 -12.61 12.77 -4.11
N PRO A 140 -12.49 13.69 -3.14
CA PRO A 140 -12.17 13.36 -1.74
C PRO A 140 -13.37 12.76 -0.98
N TYR A 141 -13.13 12.45 0.30
CA TYR A 141 -14.12 11.93 1.25
C TYR A 141 -14.73 10.60 0.81
N VAL A 142 -13.87 9.58 0.74
CA VAL A 142 -14.25 8.24 0.30
C VAL A 142 -13.90 7.19 1.34
N THR A 143 -14.84 6.30 1.62
CA THR A 143 -14.60 5.04 2.33
C THR A 143 -14.86 3.88 1.38
N ILE A 144 -13.91 2.97 1.22
CA ILE A 144 -14.03 1.74 0.42
C ILE A 144 -13.98 0.56 1.39
N ALA A 145 -15.09 -0.16 1.52
CA ALA A 145 -15.30 -1.18 2.54
C ALA A 145 -15.38 -2.58 1.90
N GLY A 146 -14.24 -3.20 1.58
CA GLY A 146 -14.16 -4.53 0.97
C GLY A 146 -14.74 -5.65 1.84
N GLN A 147 -14.76 -5.47 3.18
CA GLN A 147 -15.35 -6.41 4.14
C GLN A 147 -16.87 -6.62 3.97
N THR A 148 -17.55 -5.73 3.26
CA THR A 148 -18.99 -5.86 3.01
C THR A 148 -19.33 -6.85 1.89
N ALA A 149 -18.37 -7.20 1.05
CA ALA A 149 -18.59 -8.14 -0.04
C ALA A 149 -19.07 -9.49 0.48
N PRO A 150 -20.02 -10.16 -0.21
CA PRO A 150 -20.45 -11.48 0.19
C PRO A 150 -19.41 -12.56 -0.09
N GLY A 151 -19.55 -13.72 0.56
CA GLY A 151 -18.76 -14.92 0.30
C GLY A 151 -17.26 -14.74 0.47
N ASP A 152 -16.51 -14.98 -0.58
CA ASP A 152 -15.04 -14.90 -0.57
C ASP A 152 -14.50 -13.48 -0.78
N GLY A 153 -15.39 -12.49 -1.01
CA GLY A 153 -15.01 -11.09 -1.17
C GLY A 153 -14.72 -10.67 -2.60
N VAL A 154 -14.02 -9.55 -2.74
CA VAL A 154 -13.67 -8.96 -4.06
C VAL A 154 -12.16 -8.79 -4.22
N CYS A 155 -11.71 -8.85 -5.48
CA CYS A 155 -10.33 -8.57 -5.88
C CYS A 155 -10.32 -7.64 -7.08
N ILE A 156 -9.50 -6.59 -7.04
CA ILE A 156 -9.23 -5.70 -8.16
C ILE A 156 -8.01 -6.22 -8.90
N ALA A 157 -8.16 -6.49 -10.19
CA ALA A 157 -7.14 -7.07 -11.04
C ALA A 157 -7.00 -6.30 -12.37
N GLY A 158 -5.97 -6.62 -13.14
CA GLY A 158 -5.77 -6.10 -14.51
C GLY A 158 -4.96 -4.81 -14.56
N GLU A 159 -5.38 -3.78 -13.85
CA GLU A 159 -4.71 -2.48 -13.84
C GLU A 159 -4.63 -1.86 -12.43
N SER A 160 -3.89 -0.76 -12.31
CA SER A 160 -3.61 -0.04 -11.07
C SER A 160 -4.85 0.67 -10.51
N PHE A 161 -4.96 0.71 -9.18
CA PHE A 161 -5.86 1.62 -8.49
C PHE A 161 -5.05 2.77 -7.87
N GLN A 162 -5.37 4.00 -8.27
CA GLN A 162 -4.61 5.20 -7.90
C GLN A 162 -5.46 6.19 -7.10
N VAL A 163 -4.91 6.69 -5.99
CA VAL A 163 -5.52 7.73 -5.16
C VAL A 163 -4.80 9.05 -5.41
N ASN A 164 -5.50 10.04 -5.95
CA ASN A 164 -4.98 11.38 -6.24
C ASN A 164 -5.84 12.47 -5.55
N THR A 165 -6.16 12.26 -4.28
CA THR A 165 -7.03 13.13 -3.50
C THR A 165 -6.72 13.02 -2.00
N HIS A 166 -7.64 13.45 -1.13
CA HIS A 166 -7.49 13.37 0.32
C HIS A 166 -8.74 12.75 0.98
N ASP A 167 -8.62 12.44 2.28
CA ASP A 167 -9.70 11.85 3.08
C ASP A 167 -10.23 10.54 2.51
N VAL A 168 -9.31 9.55 2.38
CA VAL A 168 -9.61 8.23 1.83
C VAL A 168 -9.35 7.14 2.87
N ILE A 169 -10.36 6.31 3.11
CA ILE A 169 -10.30 5.09 3.92
C ILE A 169 -10.48 3.89 3.00
N VAL A 170 -9.57 2.91 3.07
CA VAL A 170 -9.68 1.64 2.33
C VAL A 170 -9.46 0.49 3.28
N ARG A 171 -10.43 -0.43 3.37
CA ARG A 171 -10.36 -1.59 4.26
C ARG A 171 -10.69 -2.90 3.54
N HIS A 172 -9.95 -3.96 3.87
CA HIS A 172 -10.17 -5.33 3.41
C HIS A 172 -10.30 -5.51 1.89
N MET A 173 -9.60 -4.67 1.13
CA MET A 173 -9.52 -4.77 -0.34
C MET A 173 -8.30 -5.60 -0.77
N ARG A 174 -8.45 -6.30 -1.89
CA ARG A 174 -7.36 -7.00 -2.57
C ARG A 174 -7.05 -6.27 -3.88
N PHE A 175 -5.81 -5.82 -4.02
CA PHE A 175 -5.30 -5.18 -5.23
C PHE A 175 -4.21 -6.06 -5.82
N ARG A 176 -4.52 -6.76 -6.91
CA ARG A 176 -3.66 -7.71 -7.60
C ARG A 176 -3.63 -7.38 -9.07
N ARG A 177 -2.80 -6.38 -9.42
CA ARG A 177 -2.71 -5.89 -10.79
C ARG A 177 -2.41 -7.01 -11.79
N GLY A 178 -1.42 -7.85 -11.48
CA GLY A 178 -1.00 -8.94 -12.34
C GLY A 178 -0.22 -8.48 -13.59
N ASN A 179 -0.10 -9.39 -14.55
CA ASN A 179 0.76 -9.28 -15.71
C ASN A 179 0.04 -9.04 -17.04
N THR A 180 -1.16 -8.45 -17.01
CA THR A 180 -1.96 -8.21 -18.22
C THR A 180 -1.22 -7.33 -19.24
N HIS A 181 -0.52 -6.29 -18.75
CA HIS A 181 0.26 -5.37 -19.59
C HIS A 181 1.65 -5.14 -18.99
N VAL A 182 2.56 -6.09 -19.18
CA VAL A 182 3.90 -6.05 -18.56
C VAL A 182 4.82 -4.94 -19.08
N TRP A 183 4.54 -4.37 -20.24
CA TRP A 183 5.27 -3.22 -20.78
C TRP A 183 4.88 -1.88 -20.12
N ASN A 184 3.80 -1.85 -19.36
CA ASN A 184 3.39 -0.74 -18.51
C ASN A 184 3.66 -1.09 -17.04
N ARG A 185 4.72 -0.53 -16.46
CA ARG A 185 5.10 -0.77 -15.07
C ARG A 185 4.36 0.20 -14.16
N GLU A 186 3.37 -0.32 -13.47
CA GLU A 186 2.56 0.43 -12.50
C GLU A 186 2.41 -0.38 -11.21
N ASP A 187 2.15 0.33 -10.13
CA ASP A 187 1.85 -0.27 -8.83
C ASP A 187 0.49 -0.98 -8.86
N SER A 188 0.28 -1.93 -7.97
CA SER A 188 -1.06 -2.49 -7.77
C SER A 188 -1.99 -1.47 -7.13
N PHE A 189 -1.49 -0.76 -6.11
CA PHE A 189 -2.22 0.25 -5.37
C PHE A 189 -1.29 1.41 -5.02
N GLY A 190 -1.64 2.62 -5.40
CA GLY A 190 -0.76 3.76 -5.17
C GLY A 190 -1.37 5.09 -5.56
N GLY A 191 -0.52 6.00 -6.03
CA GLY A 191 -0.95 7.30 -6.53
C GLY A 191 -0.21 8.47 -5.91
N ASN A 192 -0.85 9.64 -6.01
CA ASN A 192 -0.30 10.91 -5.53
C ASN A 192 -1.29 11.60 -4.56
N PRO A 193 -1.63 10.98 -3.42
CA PRO A 193 -2.62 11.53 -2.51
C PRO A 193 -2.08 12.74 -1.76
N VAL A 194 -2.96 13.70 -1.52
CA VAL A 194 -2.64 14.90 -0.73
C VAL A 194 -2.47 14.57 0.75
N GLY A 195 -3.38 13.79 1.32
CA GLY A 195 -3.26 13.36 2.72
C GLY A 195 -4.57 12.91 3.35
N ASN A 196 -4.56 12.68 4.67
CA ASN A 196 -5.61 11.99 5.41
C ASN A 196 -5.95 10.65 4.74
N ILE A 197 -4.99 9.72 4.81
CA ILE A 197 -5.09 8.39 4.18
C ILE A 197 -5.04 7.32 5.27
N MET A 198 -6.04 6.43 5.27
CA MET A 198 -6.11 5.29 6.16
C MET A 198 -6.32 4.01 5.35
N ILE A 199 -5.30 3.16 5.30
CA ILE A 199 -5.31 1.85 4.64
C ILE A 199 -5.21 0.79 5.73
N ASP A 200 -6.14 -0.15 5.76
CA ASP A 200 -6.22 -1.16 6.81
C ASP A 200 -6.65 -2.52 6.26
N HIS A 201 -5.96 -3.57 6.68
CA HIS A 201 -6.25 -4.94 6.27
C HIS A 201 -6.42 -5.13 4.75
N CYS A 202 -5.55 -4.51 3.96
CA CYS A 202 -5.54 -4.72 2.51
C CYS A 202 -4.47 -5.73 2.09
N SER A 203 -4.67 -6.35 0.94
CA SER A 203 -3.71 -7.26 0.30
C SER A 203 -3.29 -6.66 -1.03
N CYS A 204 -2.00 -6.31 -1.15
CA CYS A 204 -1.44 -5.66 -2.33
C CYS A 204 -0.31 -6.52 -2.89
N GLU A 205 -0.57 -7.17 -4.02
CA GLU A 205 0.35 -8.10 -4.66
C GLU A 205 0.41 -7.87 -6.18
N TRP A 206 1.43 -8.49 -6.78
CA TRP A 206 1.57 -8.62 -8.24
C TRP A 206 1.69 -7.28 -8.97
N GLY A 207 2.25 -6.25 -8.30
CA GLY A 207 2.65 -5.01 -8.96
C GLY A 207 3.81 -5.26 -9.93
N LEU A 208 3.89 -4.46 -10.98
CA LEU A 208 5.01 -4.49 -11.94
C LEU A 208 6.08 -3.43 -11.63
N ASP A 209 5.79 -2.49 -10.74
CA ASP A 209 6.72 -1.59 -10.07
C ASP A 209 6.69 -1.87 -8.58
N GLU A 210 5.84 -1.22 -7.80
CA GLU A 210 5.59 -1.54 -6.40
C GLU A 210 4.21 -2.21 -6.22
N ASN A 211 4.00 -2.81 -5.04
CA ASN A 211 2.68 -3.30 -4.67
C ASN A 211 1.80 -2.18 -4.09
N ILE A 212 2.38 -1.30 -3.25
CA ILE A 212 1.67 -0.19 -2.63
C ILE A 212 2.60 1.01 -2.40
N SER A 213 2.23 2.21 -2.90
CA SER A 213 3.08 3.40 -2.79
C SER A 213 2.31 4.68 -2.51
N PHE A 214 2.60 5.30 -1.34
CA PHE A 214 2.05 6.57 -0.90
C PHE A 214 3.11 7.42 -0.20
N TYR A 215 3.57 8.52 -0.82
CA TYR A 215 4.61 9.36 -0.21
C TYR A 215 4.58 10.82 -0.64
N ARG A 216 3.85 11.14 -1.71
CA ARG A 216 3.84 12.48 -2.33
C ARG A 216 2.53 12.75 -3.04
N HIS A 217 2.31 14.02 -3.34
CA HIS A 217 1.40 14.45 -4.39
C HIS A 217 2.11 15.41 -5.35
N MET A 218 1.49 15.64 -6.51
CA MET A 218 1.98 16.56 -7.52
C MET A 218 1.02 17.76 -7.56
N PHE A 219 1.56 18.96 -7.35
CA PHE A 219 0.77 20.19 -7.31
C PHE A 219 1.18 21.12 -8.44
N ASP A 220 0.22 21.48 -9.28
CA ASP A 220 0.38 22.50 -10.31
C ASP A 220 0.03 23.88 -9.73
N MET A 221 1.04 24.76 -9.68
CA MET A 221 0.88 26.13 -9.19
C MET A 221 0.14 27.06 -10.18
N GLY A 222 -0.10 26.60 -11.41
CA GLY A 222 -0.65 27.42 -12.48
C GLY A 222 0.31 28.51 -12.99
N ASP A 223 1.61 28.40 -12.69
CA ASP A 223 2.65 29.38 -13.07
C ASP A 223 3.40 29.01 -14.36
N GLY A 224 2.93 27.98 -15.07
CA GLY A 224 3.52 27.47 -16.31
C GLY A 224 4.81 26.67 -16.12
N LYS A 225 5.21 26.39 -14.86
CA LYS A 225 6.33 25.52 -14.54
C LYS A 225 5.85 24.08 -14.29
N PRO A 226 6.76 23.08 -14.30
CA PRO A 226 6.42 21.73 -13.93
C PRO A 226 5.78 21.65 -12.53
N SER A 227 4.80 20.76 -12.37
CA SER A 227 4.15 20.51 -11.09
C SER A 227 5.16 20.25 -9.98
N ARG A 228 4.92 20.80 -8.80
CA ARG A 228 5.78 20.61 -7.63
C ARG A 228 5.45 19.29 -6.95
N LYS A 229 6.50 18.63 -6.52
CA LYS A 229 6.41 17.43 -5.71
C LYS A 229 6.32 17.83 -4.24
N GLU A 230 5.22 17.49 -3.59
CA GLU A 230 4.93 17.84 -2.20
C GLU A 230 4.64 16.55 -1.38
N PRO A 231 4.83 16.55 -0.05
CA PRO A 231 4.58 15.35 0.75
C PRO A 231 3.11 14.97 0.78
N THR A 232 2.82 13.68 0.89
CA THR A 232 1.53 13.24 1.43
C THR A 232 1.54 13.44 2.94
N VAL A 233 0.43 13.92 3.53
CA VAL A 233 0.35 14.19 4.97
C VAL A 233 -0.69 13.29 5.66
N ASN A 234 -0.46 12.92 6.93
CA ASN A 234 -1.39 12.11 7.74
C ASN A 234 -1.73 10.77 7.08
N VAL A 235 -0.75 9.89 6.99
CA VAL A 235 -0.90 8.56 6.37
C VAL A 235 -0.79 7.47 7.42
N THR A 236 -1.69 6.50 7.38
CA THR A 236 -1.51 5.20 8.03
C THR A 236 -1.72 4.08 7.04
N ILE A 237 -0.79 3.13 7.00
CA ILE A 237 -0.97 1.80 6.43
C ILE A 237 -0.77 0.80 7.56
N GLN A 238 -1.81 0.06 7.93
CA GLN A 238 -1.76 -0.92 9.01
C GLN A 238 -2.33 -2.27 8.59
N ASN A 239 -1.85 -3.35 9.19
CA ASN A 239 -2.32 -4.73 8.98
C ASN A 239 -2.42 -5.13 7.49
N THR A 240 -1.55 -4.62 6.63
CA THR A 240 -1.63 -4.74 5.17
C THR A 240 -0.48 -5.61 4.63
N ILE A 241 -0.76 -6.42 3.61
CA ILE A 241 0.24 -7.20 2.88
C ILE A 241 0.76 -6.39 1.69
N SER A 242 2.09 -6.36 1.53
CA SER A 242 2.80 -5.96 0.32
C SER A 242 3.72 -7.11 -0.10
N ALA A 243 3.27 -7.97 -1.00
CA ALA A 243 4.00 -9.19 -1.30
C ALA A 243 4.01 -9.55 -2.79
N LYS A 244 4.99 -10.39 -3.20
CA LYS A 244 4.97 -11.02 -4.52
C LYS A 244 4.88 -10.04 -5.69
N ALA A 245 5.54 -8.89 -5.61
CA ALA A 245 5.71 -8.03 -6.78
C ALA A 245 6.39 -8.82 -7.92
N LEU A 246 6.06 -8.51 -9.18
CA LEU A 246 6.49 -9.30 -10.32
C LEU A 246 7.88 -8.89 -10.81
N ASP A 247 8.86 -9.79 -10.74
CA ASP A 247 10.26 -9.53 -11.13
C ASP A 247 10.52 -9.70 -12.63
N THR A 248 9.55 -9.38 -13.44
CA THR A 248 9.65 -9.48 -14.90
C THR A 248 10.83 -8.68 -15.45
N TYR A 249 11.09 -7.50 -14.86
CA TYR A 249 12.11 -6.55 -15.32
C TYR A 249 13.10 -6.10 -14.22
N ASN A 250 13.41 -6.93 -13.23
CA ASN A 250 14.21 -6.57 -12.05
C ASN A 250 13.53 -5.48 -11.19
N HIS A 251 12.21 -5.45 -11.13
CA HIS A 251 11.44 -4.39 -10.48
C HIS A 251 10.34 -4.94 -9.55
N ALA A 252 10.56 -6.12 -8.98
CA ALA A 252 9.68 -6.69 -7.96
C ALA A 252 9.88 -5.96 -6.63
N PHE A 253 9.31 -4.78 -6.49
CA PHE A 253 9.48 -3.94 -5.32
C PHE A 253 8.24 -3.90 -4.42
N GLY A 254 8.47 -3.82 -3.11
CA GLY A 254 7.38 -3.79 -2.14
C GLY A 254 6.63 -2.47 -2.16
N SER A 255 7.30 -1.37 -1.84
CA SER A 255 6.64 -0.07 -1.72
C SER A 255 7.61 1.11 -1.69
N THR A 256 7.16 2.26 -2.21
CA THR A 256 7.72 3.57 -1.88
C THR A 256 6.70 4.33 -1.03
N ILE A 257 7.01 4.53 0.24
CA ILE A 257 6.12 5.14 1.23
C ILE A 257 6.83 6.25 2.01
N GLY A 258 6.06 7.17 2.59
CA GLY A 258 6.60 8.29 3.35
C GLY A 258 5.66 9.50 3.35
N GLY A 259 6.19 10.67 3.66
CA GLY A 259 5.44 11.93 3.79
C GLY A 259 5.56 12.53 5.18
N GLU A 260 4.68 13.46 5.54
CA GLU A 260 4.65 14.11 6.85
C GLU A 260 3.60 13.44 7.76
N ASN A 261 3.98 13.08 8.99
CA ASN A 261 3.12 12.39 9.96
C ASN A 261 2.62 11.04 9.43
N THR A 262 3.55 10.11 9.18
CA THR A 262 3.26 8.83 8.56
C THR A 262 3.50 7.66 9.50
N THR A 263 2.64 6.64 9.41
CA THR A 263 2.69 5.43 10.25
C THR A 263 2.45 4.19 9.39
N PHE A 264 3.39 3.26 9.46
CA PHE A 264 3.36 1.97 8.78
C PHE A 264 3.57 0.89 9.83
N MET A 265 2.47 0.20 10.21
CA MET A 265 2.52 -0.68 11.35
C MET A 265 1.78 -1.99 11.16
N ARG A 266 2.33 -3.05 11.73
CA ARG A 266 1.73 -4.39 11.74
C ARG A 266 1.46 -4.93 10.32
N ASN A 267 2.31 -4.54 9.35
CA ASN A 267 2.23 -4.96 7.96
C ASN A 267 3.21 -6.09 7.66
N LEU A 268 3.00 -6.74 6.52
CA LEU A 268 3.88 -7.77 5.99
C LEU A 268 4.45 -7.32 4.63
N TRP A 269 5.78 -7.20 4.54
CA TRP A 269 6.51 -7.18 3.28
C TRP A 269 7.13 -8.54 3.03
N ALA A 270 6.72 -9.25 1.97
CA ALA A 270 7.20 -10.60 1.70
C ALA A 270 7.51 -10.83 0.23
N ASP A 271 8.63 -11.50 -0.03
CA ASP A 271 8.99 -11.95 -1.39
C ASP A 271 9.03 -10.82 -2.43
N ASN A 272 9.58 -9.68 -2.02
CA ASN A 272 9.92 -8.58 -2.92
C ASN A 272 11.45 -8.42 -2.97
N THR A 273 12.00 -8.16 -4.14
CA THR A 273 13.47 -8.08 -4.30
C THR A 273 14.09 -6.90 -3.55
N GLY A 274 13.32 -5.83 -3.34
CA GLY A 274 13.75 -4.63 -2.61
C GLY A 274 12.61 -3.67 -2.33
N ARG A 275 12.94 -2.49 -1.79
CA ARG A 275 11.97 -1.49 -1.34
C ARG A 275 10.96 -2.08 -0.35
N ASN A 276 11.46 -2.61 0.77
CA ASN A 276 10.66 -3.21 1.84
C ASN A 276 10.73 -2.40 3.18
N PRO A 277 10.34 -1.09 3.16
CA PRO A 277 9.99 -0.23 2.03
C PRO A 277 11.14 0.68 1.55
N SER A 278 10.94 1.45 0.46
CA SER A 278 11.72 2.66 0.19
C SER A 278 11.09 3.86 0.89
N ILE A 279 11.90 4.67 1.59
CA ILE A 279 11.45 5.91 2.22
C ILE A 279 11.48 7.02 1.16
N GLY A 280 10.31 7.40 0.66
CA GLY A 280 10.17 8.27 -0.52
C GLY A 280 10.20 9.77 -0.24
N TRP A 281 10.06 10.18 1.02
CA TRP A 281 10.01 11.57 1.44
C TRP A 281 10.63 11.77 2.82
N GLY A 282 11.07 13.00 3.12
CA GLY A 282 11.45 13.42 4.46
C GLY A 282 10.24 13.50 5.42
N GLY A 283 10.50 13.95 6.65
CA GLY A 283 9.48 14.03 7.70
C GLY A 283 9.54 12.86 8.68
N VAL A 284 8.52 12.69 9.52
CA VAL A 284 8.47 11.63 10.52
C VAL A 284 7.89 10.35 9.90
N PHE A 285 8.73 9.32 9.86
CA PHE A 285 8.44 8.01 9.29
C PHE A 285 8.45 6.95 10.40
N ASN A 286 7.28 6.41 10.71
CA ASN A 286 7.14 5.38 11.74
C ASN A 286 6.95 4.00 11.09
N PHE A 287 7.88 3.08 11.35
CA PHE A 287 7.87 1.70 10.88
C PHE A 287 7.89 0.77 12.09
N VAL A 288 6.71 0.27 12.49
CA VAL A 288 6.50 -0.32 13.80
C VAL A 288 5.80 -1.67 13.71
N ASN A 289 6.34 -2.70 14.38
CA ASN A 289 5.76 -4.04 14.43
C ASN A 289 5.45 -4.65 13.04
N ASN A 290 6.28 -4.43 12.04
CA ASN A 290 6.12 -5.03 10.72
C ASN A 290 6.97 -6.30 10.59
N ILE A 291 6.63 -7.13 9.61
CA ILE A 291 7.47 -8.24 9.16
C ILE A 291 8.06 -7.89 7.79
N VAL A 292 9.37 -8.16 7.63
CA VAL A 292 10.05 -8.16 6.32
C VAL A 292 10.63 -9.53 6.07
N TYR A 293 10.23 -10.19 4.97
CA TYR A 293 10.62 -11.55 4.64
C TYR A 293 11.19 -11.66 3.23
N ASN A 294 12.25 -12.46 3.06
CA ASN A 294 12.83 -12.90 1.78
C ASN A 294 13.16 -11.78 0.79
N TRP A 295 13.82 -10.73 1.27
CA TRP A 295 14.38 -9.68 0.40
C TRP A 295 15.63 -10.16 -0.33
N VAL A 296 15.91 -9.63 -1.53
CA VAL A 296 17.06 -10.01 -2.34
C VAL A 296 18.21 -9.01 -2.21
N HIS A 297 17.92 -7.72 -2.32
CA HIS A 297 18.97 -6.69 -2.29
C HIS A 297 18.67 -5.52 -1.37
N ARG A 298 17.41 -5.34 -0.92
CA ARG A 298 17.05 -4.25 -0.02
C ARG A 298 15.91 -4.62 0.91
N THR A 299 16.09 -4.29 2.19
CA THR A 299 15.02 -4.07 3.17
C THR A 299 14.52 -2.64 3.04
N ALA A 300 14.41 -1.88 4.13
CA ALA A 300 14.18 -0.45 4.04
C ALA A 300 15.39 0.28 3.44
N ASP A 301 15.13 1.27 2.58
CA ASP A 301 16.16 2.14 2.01
C ASP A 301 15.65 3.57 1.79
N GLY A 302 16.52 4.48 1.40
CA GLY A 302 16.18 5.88 1.19
C GLY A 302 16.29 6.71 2.47
N GLY A 303 15.47 7.75 2.59
CA GLY A 303 15.51 8.64 3.74
C GLY A 303 16.74 9.54 3.74
N GLU A 304 16.65 10.72 3.13
CA GLU A 304 17.68 11.73 3.15
C GLU A 304 17.64 12.58 4.43
N PHE A 305 18.50 13.57 4.56
CA PHE A 305 18.75 14.37 5.76
C PHE A 305 17.50 14.94 6.47
N SER A 306 16.41 15.16 5.76
CA SER A 306 15.15 15.65 6.33
C SER A 306 14.29 14.55 6.97
N THR A 307 14.68 13.29 6.84
CA THR A 307 13.93 12.16 7.40
C THR A 307 14.24 11.95 8.87
N MET A 308 13.21 11.68 9.64
CA MET A 308 13.26 11.25 11.04
C MET A 308 12.50 9.92 11.13
N SER A 309 13.22 8.81 11.23
CA SER A 309 12.60 7.48 11.17
C SER A 309 12.67 6.75 12.51
N ASN A 310 11.54 6.16 12.90
CA ASN A 310 11.40 5.24 14.01
C ASN A 310 11.23 3.81 13.48
N PHE A 311 12.21 2.94 13.74
CA PHE A 311 12.14 1.50 13.47
C PHE A 311 11.99 0.76 14.79
N ILE A 312 10.78 0.34 15.14
CA ILE A 312 10.48 -0.18 16.48
C ILE A 312 9.82 -1.57 16.37
N ASN A 313 10.41 -2.54 17.07
CA ASN A 313 9.84 -3.88 17.27
C ASN A 313 9.44 -4.60 15.98
N ASN A 314 10.13 -4.36 14.86
CA ASN A 314 9.89 -5.08 13.61
C ASN A 314 10.59 -6.45 13.62
N TYR A 315 10.11 -7.36 12.80
CA TYR A 315 10.68 -8.69 12.63
C TYR A 315 11.22 -8.88 11.21
N TYR A 316 12.49 -9.16 11.09
CA TYR A 316 13.20 -9.41 9.83
C TYR A 316 13.55 -10.88 9.71
N LYS A 317 13.02 -11.56 8.70
CA LYS A 317 13.26 -12.99 8.45
C LYS A 317 13.94 -13.19 7.10
N PRO A 318 15.27 -13.46 7.07
CA PRO A 318 15.98 -13.80 5.84
C PRO A 318 15.41 -15.07 5.21
N GLY A 319 14.95 -14.97 3.96
CA GLY A 319 14.34 -16.09 3.24
C GLY A 319 15.33 -16.84 2.33
N PRO A 320 14.80 -17.67 1.39
CA PRO A 320 15.63 -18.50 0.51
C PRO A 320 16.53 -17.71 -0.44
N LEU A 321 16.12 -16.50 -0.87
CA LEU A 321 16.88 -15.66 -1.79
C LEU A 321 17.61 -14.51 -1.10
N THR A 322 17.47 -14.35 0.21
CA THR A 322 18.20 -13.34 0.96
C THR A 322 19.68 -13.72 1.05
N PRO A 323 20.63 -12.83 0.64
CA PRO A 323 22.06 -13.12 0.65
C PRO A 323 22.61 -13.05 2.09
N LYS A 324 22.51 -14.16 2.82
CA LYS A 324 22.79 -14.27 4.27
C LYS A 324 24.25 -14.02 4.65
N ASP A 325 25.17 -14.26 3.70
CA ASP A 325 26.62 -14.12 3.90
C ASP A 325 27.14 -12.70 3.60
N SER A 326 26.26 -11.72 3.52
CA SER A 326 26.60 -10.33 3.24
C SER A 326 25.83 -9.36 4.17
N PRO A 327 26.28 -8.10 4.29
CA PRO A 327 25.56 -7.08 5.06
C PRO A 327 24.08 -6.89 4.65
N ILE A 328 23.71 -7.28 3.43
CA ILE A 328 22.32 -7.28 2.97
C ILE A 328 21.46 -8.23 3.82
N GLY A 329 22.02 -9.38 4.25
CA GLY A 329 21.30 -10.43 4.94
C GLY A 329 20.84 -10.07 6.36
N TYR A 330 21.43 -9.03 6.98
CA TYR A 330 21.07 -8.57 8.32
C TYR A 330 20.74 -7.07 8.38
N ARG A 331 20.41 -6.47 7.24
CA ARG A 331 20.04 -5.05 7.11
C ARG A 331 18.64 -4.78 7.66
N ILE A 332 18.50 -3.78 8.51
CA ILE A 332 17.22 -3.17 8.89
C ILE A 332 16.88 -2.04 7.91
N VAL A 333 17.78 -1.06 7.79
CA VAL A 333 17.64 0.04 6.85
C VAL A 333 18.99 0.48 6.29
N LYS A 334 19.01 0.86 5.01
CA LYS A 334 20.14 1.53 4.39
C LYS A 334 19.74 2.95 4.02
N THR A 335 20.20 3.93 4.79
CA THR A 335 19.95 5.33 4.50
C THR A 335 20.78 5.78 3.29
N GLU A 336 20.24 6.71 2.52
CA GLU A 336 20.89 7.22 1.31
C GLU A 336 21.18 8.71 1.42
N SER A 337 22.37 9.09 0.96
CA SER A 337 22.76 10.47 0.76
C SER A 337 22.34 10.91 -0.65
N ARG A 338 21.33 11.77 -0.75
CA ARG A 338 20.85 12.31 -2.04
C ARG A 338 21.29 13.75 -2.32
N SER A 339 21.66 14.49 -1.27
CA SER A 339 22.05 15.88 -1.39
C SER A 339 23.57 16.02 -1.47
N LYS A 340 24.09 16.28 -2.67
CA LYS A 340 25.54 16.43 -2.92
C LYS A 340 26.13 17.73 -2.36
N ASN A 341 25.32 18.69 -1.97
CA ASN A 341 25.74 20.04 -1.55
C ASN A 341 25.77 20.23 -0.03
N LEU A 342 25.39 19.22 0.74
CA LEU A 342 25.44 19.25 2.19
C LEU A 342 26.73 18.62 2.72
N PHE A 343 27.08 18.95 3.95
CA PHE A 343 28.15 18.25 4.64
C PHE A 343 27.79 16.76 4.78
N PRO A 344 28.76 15.82 4.70
CA PRO A 344 28.48 14.39 4.74
C PRO A 344 27.55 13.95 5.88
N TYR A 345 27.72 14.49 7.08
CA TYR A 345 26.92 14.21 8.26
C TYR A 345 25.47 14.76 8.21
N GLN A 346 25.17 15.68 7.29
CA GLN A 346 23.83 16.24 7.09
C GLN A 346 23.08 15.62 5.92
N GLN A 347 23.71 14.68 5.22
CA GLN A 347 23.13 14.05 4.03
C GLN A 347 22.19 12.89 4.37
N PHE A 348 22.33 12.34 5.56
CA PHE A 348 21.57 11.16 6.01
C PHE A 348 20.42 11.56 6.91
N GLY A 349 19.31 10.80 6.81
CA GLY A 349 18.22 10.92 7.76
C GLY A 349 18.63 10.44 9.17
N ARG A 350 17.93 10.93 10.18
CA ARG A 350 18.09 10.48 11.55
C ARG A 350 17.24 9.23 11.80
N VAL A 351 17.81 8.30 12.58
CA VAL A 351 17.19 6.99 12.84
C VAL A 351 17.14 6.72 14.33
N TYR A 352 15.97 6.38 14.82
CA TYR A 352 15.77 5.69 16.09
C TYR A 352 15.41 4.24 15.77
N ALA A 353 16.17 3.29 16.34
CA ALA A 353 15.97 1.86 16.08
C ALA A 353 16.12 1.08 17.40
N ILE A 354 15.06 0.36 17.79
CA ILE A 354 15.01 -0.44 19.00
C ILE A 354 14.09 -1.66 18.86
N GLY A 355 14.47 -2.76 19.50
CA GLY A 355 13.65 -3.96 19.62
C GLY A 355 13.38 -4.68 18.31
N ASN A 356 14.06 -4.32 17.21
CA ASN A 356 13.92 -5.02 15.96
C ASN A 356 14.63 -6.38 16.04
N ILE A 357 13.92 -7.46 15.70
CA ILE A 357 14.45 -8.81 15.68
C ILE A 357 14.96 -9.13 14.28
N MET A 358 16.22 -9.55 14.17
CA MET A 358 16.82 -10.08 12.96
C MET A 358 17.02 -11.59 13.12
N GLU A 359 16.13 -12.38 12.54
CA GLU A 359 16.19 -13.85 12.63
C GLU A 359 17.54 -14.36 12.13
N GLY A 360 18.23 -15.15 12.97
CA GLY A 360 19.55 -15.71 12.65
C GLY A 360 20.73 -14.74 12.86
N ASN A 361 20.51 -13.53 13.40
CA ASN A 361 21.59 -12.61 13.77
C ASN A 361 21.32 -12.00 15.16
N GLU A 362 21.93 -12.59 16.18
CA GLU A 362 21.76 -12.19 17.58
C GLU A 362 22.40 -10.82 17.89
N ALA A 363 23.51 -10.48 17.23
CA ALA A 363 24.18 -9.19 17.44
C ALA A 363 23.28 -8.03 17.05
N VAL A 364 22.72 -8.07 15.82
CA VAL A 364 21.77 -7.06 15.33
C VAL A 364 20.48 -7.06 16.14
N THR A 365 20.01 -8.22 16.61
CA THR A 365 18.79 -8.29 17.46
C THR A 365 19.03 -7.63 18.82
N LYS A 366 20.21 -7.82 19.41
CA LYS A 366 20.60 -7.24 20.71
C LYS A 366 20.84 -5.74 20.62
N ASP A 367 21.53 -5.29 19.59
CA ASP A 367 21.77 -3.89 19.25
C ASP A 367 21.54 -3.67 17.76
N ASN A 368 20.44 -3.02 17.40
CA ASN A 368 20.09 -2.77 16.00
C ASN A 368 21.13 -1.93 15.25
N TRP A 369 21.99 -1.22 15.96
CA TRP A 369 23.10 -0.44 15.40
C TRP A 369 24.36 -1.27 15.13
N ASP A 370 24.45 -2.49 15.67
CA ASP A 370 25.53 -3.43 15.37
C ASP A 370 25.33 -4.10 14.00
N GLY A 371 25.44 -3.30 12.93
CA GLY A 371 25.34 -3.71 11.53
C GLY A 371 23.94 -3.68 10.90
N GLY A 372 22.86 -3.51 11.68
CA GLY A 372 21.49 -3.43 11.13
C GLY A 372 21.18 -2.12 10.41
N ILE A 373 21.71 -1.01 10.93
CA ILE A 373 21.62 0.31 10.29
C ILE A 373 22.87 0.49 9.42
N GLN A 374 22.66 0.82 8.15
CA GLN A 374 23.72 0.90 7.13
C GLN A 374 23.62 2.19 6.32
N ILE A 375 24.70 2.57 5.66
CA ILE A 375 24.76 3.62 4.65
C ILE A 375 25.23 3.05 3.31
N ALA A 376 25.14 3.83 2.23
CA ALA A 376 25.60 3.37 0.92
C ALA A 376 27.13 3.21 0.91
N ASP A 377 27.65 2.17 0.24
CA ASP A 377 29.08 1.84 0.18
C ASP A 377 29.96 3.00 -0.28
N LYS A 378 29.44 3.81 -1.23
CA LYS A 378 30.10 5.03 -1.71
C LYS A 378 30.34 6.08 -0.62
N ASP A 379 29.58 6.02 0.47
CA ASP A 379 29.59 6.96 1.58
C ASP A 379 30.43 6.44 2.75
N LEU A 380 30.81 5.15 2.75
CA LEU A 380 31.70 4.53 3.75
C LEU A 380 33.15 5.01 3.67
N LYS A 381 33.58 5.58 2.53
CA LYS A 381 34.96 6.06 2.30
C LYS A 381 36.08 5.05 2.58
N GLY A 382 35.76 3.76 2.48
CA GLY A 382 36.69 2.65 2.73
C GLY A 382 36.79 2.21 4.18
N GLU A 383 35.91 2.69 5.05
CA GLU A 383 35.79 2.22 6.42
C GLU A 383 34.84 1.01 6.53
N ASP A 384 35.11 0.13 7.50
CA ASP A 384 34.21 -0.96 7.86
C ASP A 384 33.12 -0.41 8.79
N GLY A 385 31.93 -0.10 8.22
CA GLY A 385 30.81 0.43 8.98
C GLY A 385 30.58 1.95 8.81
N ILE A 386 29.65 2.50 9.58
CA ILE A 386 29.32 3.93 9.53
C ILE A 386 30.42 4.71 10.28
N PRO A 387 31.05 5.74 9.67
CA PRO A 387 32.00 6.60 10.37
C PRO A 387 31.42 7.18 11.66
N GLU A 388 32.22 7.28 12.72
CA GLU A 388 31.75 7.65 14.06
C GLU A 388 31.07 9.03 14.10
N ASP A 389 31.60 10.00 13.37
CA ASP A 389 31.03 11.35 13.25
C ASP A 389 29.67 11.35 12.51
N VAL A 390 29.50 10.49 11.51
CA VAL A 390 28.23 10.29 10.81
C VAL A 390 27.24 9.56 11.70
N MET A 391 27.67 8.51 12.40
CA MET A 391 26.87 7.77 13.38
C MET A 391 26.29 8.69 14.45
N ALA A 392 27.10 9.56 15.02
CA ALA A 392 26.70 10.49 16.08
C ALA A 392 25.58 11.46 15.64
N LEU A 393 25.47 11.74 14.35
CA LEU A 393 24.45 12.62 13.80
C LEU A 393 23.20 11.87 13.31
N MET A 394 23.38 10.62 12.88
CA MET A 394 22.28 9.78 12.44
C MET A 394 21.50 9.14 13.58
N LYS A 395 22.21 8.68 14.62
CA LYS A 395 21.62 7.93 15.73
C LYS A 395 20.83 8.85 16.66
N SER A 396 19.54 8.55 16.83
CA SER A 396 18.72 9.12 17.89
C SER A 396 18.63 8.15 19.06
N ASN A 397 18.78 8.65 20.29
CA ASN A 397 18.60 7.87 21.51
C ASN A 397 17.15 7.86 22.00
N GLU A 398 16.31 8.74 21.43
CA GLU A 398 14.91 8.87 21.76
C GLU A 398 14.07 8.78 20.48
N PRO A 399 12.83 8.24 20.55
CA PRO A 399 11.95 8.20 19.41
C PRO A 399 11.57 9.61 18.97
N PHE A 400 11.43 9.79 17.67
CA PHE A 400 10.84 11.02 17.12
C PHE A 400 9.35 11.07 17.45
N PRO A 401 8.78 12.28 17.61
CA PRO A 401 7.35 12.46 17.89
C PRO A 401 6.49 11.69 16.87
N MET A 402 5.55 10.89 17.35
CA MET A 402 4.68 10.08 16.54
C MET A 402 3.22 10.20 16.98
N ALA A 403 2.29 9.99 16.06
CA ALA A 403 0.88 9.91 16.36
C ALA A 403 0.60 8.70 17.26
N HIS A 404 -0.54 8.72 17.96
CA HIS A 404 -0.95 7.60 18.81
C HIS A 404 -0.99 6.28 18.04
N MET A 405 -0.33 5.28 18.59
CA MET A 405 -0.36 3.90 18.11
C MET A 405 -0.02 2.91 19.23
N THR A 406 -0.56 1.73 19.12
CA THR A 406 -0.26 0.62 20.02
C THR A 406 0.98 -0.12 19.53
N ILE A 407 2.04 -0.12 20.33
CA ILE A 407 3.30 -0.83 20.03
C ILE A 407 3.28 -2.16 20.77
N ILE A 408 3.25 -3.27 20.02
CA ILE A 408 3.29 -4.62 20.59
C ILE A 408 4.74 -5.01 20.96
N PRO A 409 4.95 -5.83 22.00
CA PRO A 409 6.27 -6.39 22.31
C PRO A 409 6.86 -7.11 21.09
N SER A 410 8.16 -6.95 20.87
CA SER A 410 8.84 -7.47 19.65
C SER A 410 8.68 -8.98 19.46
N GLU A 411 8.69 -9.75 20.54
CA GLU A 411 8.51 -11.21 20.52
C GLU A 411 7.10 -11.66 20.09
N LYS A 412 6.11 -10.75 20.15
CA LYS A 412 4.73 -11.02 19.68
C LYS A 412 4.47 -10.55 18.25
N THR A 413 5.36 -9.73 17.69
CA THR A 413 5.17 -9.14 16.36
C THR A 413 4.92 -10.18 15.29
N PHE A 414 5.75 -11.23 15.25
CA PHE A 414 5.67 -12.25 14.20
C PHE A 414 4.32 -12.94 14.17
N ASP A 415 3.87 -13.47 15.30
CA ASP A 415 2.62 -14.21 15.37
C ASP A 415 1.41 -13.30 15.14
N TYR A 416 1.41 -12.12 15.78
CA TYR A 416 0.31 -11.15 15.61
C TYR A 416 0.13 -10.73 14.15
N VAL A 417 1.22 -10.37 13.46
CA VAL A 417 1.13 -9.92 12.07
C VAL A 417 0.62 -11.05 11.17
N LEU A 418 1.17 -12.25 11.27
CA LEU A 418 0.73 -13.37 10.43
C LEU A 418 -0.72 -13.80 10.67
N GLU A 419 -1.21 -13.59 11.89
CA GLU A 419 -2.62 -13.89 12.22
C GLU A 419 -3.57 -12.85 11.61
N ASN A 420 -3.21 -11.57 11.63
CA ASN A 420 -4.14 -10.47 11.37
C ASN A 420 -3.98 -9.79 10.00
N VAL A 421 -2.82 -9.88 9.37
CA VAL A 421 -2.48 -9.10 8.17
C VAL A 421 -3.29 -9.50 6.93
N GLY A 422 -3.51 -8.52 6.04
CA GLY A 422 -4.18 -8.69 4.75
C GLY A 422 -5.70 -8.57 4.81
N ALA A 423 -6.37 -8.79 3.70
CA ALA A 423 -7.83 -8.78 3.59
C ALA A 423 -8.44 -10.02 4.27
N THR A 424 -8.57 -9.95 5.59
CA THR A 424 -9.09 -11.05 6.43
C THR A 424 -10.61 -11.19 6.36
N LEU A 425 -11.32 -10.15 5.93
CA LEU A 425 -12.77 -10.13 5.77
C LEU A 425 -13.16 -9.89 4.31
N PRO A 426 -14.32 -10.48 3.89
CA PRO A 426 -15.12 -11.44 4.64
C PRO A 426 -14.41 -12.76 4.90
N THR A 427 -13.41 -13.13 4.08
CA THR A 427 -12.63 -14.36 4.20
C THR A 427 -11.21 -14.11 3.70
N ARG A 428 -10.19 -14.57 4.42
CA ARG A 428 -8.81 -14.57 3.92
C ARG A 428 -8.66 -15.62 2.81
N ASP A 429 -8.30 -15.19 1.61
CA ASP A 429 -8.22 -16.08 0.47
C ASP A 429 -6.94 -16.95 0.43
N ILE A 430 -6.90 -17.88 -0.52
CA ILE A 430 -5.81 -18.84 -0.63
C ILE A 430 -4.47 -18.21 -1.02
N VAL A 431 -4.47 -17.04 -1.68
CA VAL A 431 -3.22 -16.34 -2.05
C VAL A 431 -2.55 -15.82 -0.78
N ASP A 432 -3.30 -15.09 0.06
CA ASP A 432 -2.79 -14.59 1.35
C ASP A 432 -2.40 -15.74 2.28
N GLN A 433 -3.20 -16.83 2.33
CA GLN A 433 -2.87 -18.02 3.13
C GLN A 433 -1.53 -18.63 2.72
N ARG A 434 -1.26 -18.73 1.40
CA ARG A 434 0.03 -19.23 0.88
C ARG A 434 1.19 -18.32 1.27
N ILE A 435 1.03 -17.00 1.12
CA ILE A 435 2.06 -16.02 1.51
C ILE A 435 2.38 -16.15 3.02
N ILE A 436 1.36 -16.21 3.85
CA ILE A 436 1.53 -16.35 5.31
C ILE A 436 2.25 -17.65 5.66
N GLU A 437 1.87 -18.77 5.02
CA GLU A 437 2.52 -20.06 5.25
C GLU A 437 3.98 -20.07 4.77
N GLU A 438 4.29 -19.39 3.66
CA GLU A 438 5.67 -19.21 3.21
C GLU A 438 6.51 -18.45 4.24
N VAL A 439 5.98 -17.37 4.77
CA VAL A 439 6.66 -16.59 5.82
C VAL A 439 6.85 -17.43 7.09
N ARG A 440 5.82 -18.18 7.49
CA ARG A 440 5.87 -19.03 8.69
C ARG A 440 6.92 -20.14 8.56
N THR A 441 6.92 -20.84 7.44
CA THR A 441 7.76 -22.03 7.22
C THR A 441 9.12 -21.74 6.61
N GLY A 442 9.31 -20.58 5.99
CA GLY A 442 10.50 -20.26 5.18
C GLY A 442 10.55 -21.03 3.85
N LYS A 443 9.44 -21.61 3.40
CA LYS A 443 9.35 -22.44 2.18
C LYS A 443 8.35 -21.84 1.20
N ALA A 444 8.83 -21.47 0.02
CA ALA A 444 7.98 -20.92 -1.02
C ALA A 444 6.98 -21.96 -1.56
N TYR A 445 5.73 -21.51 -1.73
CA TYR A 445 4.74 -22.26 -2.50
C TYR A 445 4.92 -21.96 -3.99
N TYR A 446 4.94 -23.00 -4.82
CA TYR A 446 4.98 -22.85 -6.27
C TYR A 446 4.28 -24.00 -6.99
N VAL A 447 3.79 -23.71 -8.20
CA VAL A 447 3.17 -24.72 -9.06
C VAL A 447 4.25 -25.53 -9.76
N LYS A 448 4.21 -26.87 -9.61
CA LYS A 448 5.22 -27.78 -10.18
C LYS A 448 5.23 -27.84 -11.71
N LYS A 449 4.07 -27.61 -12.34
CA LYS A 449 3.91 -27.62 -13.78
C LYS A 449 3.21 -26.34 -14.21
N LEU A 450 4.00 -25.40 -14.71
CA LEU A 450 3.48 -24.15 -15.25
C LEU A 450 2.57 -24.39 -16.46
N PRO A 451 1.58 -23.51 -16.69
CA PRO A 451 0.85 -23.49 -17.95
C PRO A 451 1.82 -23.42 -19.14
N LYS A 452 1.44 -24.01 -20.28
CA LYS A 452 2.26 -23.93 -21.50
C LYS A 452 2.30 -22.55 -22.11
N GLU A 453 1.31 -21.72 -21.77
CA GLU A 453 1.22 -20.33 -22.17
C GLU A 453 2.22 -19.49 -21.38
N ASN A 454 2.76 -18.48 -22.04
CA ASN A 454 3.88 -17.66 -21.60
C ASN A 454 3.84 -17.29 -20.08
N PRO A 455 4.70 -17.86 -19.23
CA PRO A 455 4.69 -17.60 -17.78
C PRO A 455 5.19 -16.20 -17.39
N TYR A 456 5.55 -15.37 -18.36
CA TYR A 456 6.05 -14.00 -18.17
C TYR A 456 5.05 -12.94 -18.61
N GLY A 457 3.79 -13.33 -18.81
CA GLY A 457 2.74 -12.44 -19.28
C GLY A 457 2.94 -12.01 -20.75
N ASP A 458 2.27 -10.95 -21.14
CA ASP A 458 2.40 -10.40 -22.48
C ASP A 458 3.69 -9.57 -22.63
N MET A 459 4.74 -10.22 -23.11
CA MET A 459 6.01 -9.57 -23.45
C MET A 459 6.01 -8.91 -24.83
N TRP A 460 4.84 -8.78 -25.45
CA TRP A 460 4.66 -8.31 -26.81
C TRP A 460 5.39 -6.96 -27.08
N GLY A 461 5.34 -6.04 -26.13
CA GLY A 461 5.98 -4.73 -26.30
C GLY A 461 7.50 -4.70 -26.12
N LEU A 462 8.13 -5.81 -25.70
CA LEU A 462 9.56 -5.83 -25.45
C LEU A 462 10.34 -5.88 -26.77
N SER A 463 11.32 -4.98 -26.95
CA SER A 463 12.17 -4.95 -28.15
C SER A 463 13.11 -6.16 -28.19
N ASP A 464 13.50 -6.63 -29.39
CA ASP A 464 14.43 -7.76 -29.55
C ASP A 464 15.80 -7.51 -28.92
N LYS A 465 16.22 -6.23 -28.83
CA LYS A 465 17.45 -5.85 -28.11
C LYS A 465 17.38 -6.14 -26.61
N SER A 466 16.19 -6.24 -26.07
CA SER A 466 15.93 -6.49 -24.64
C SER A 466 15.55 -7.94 -24.35
N LYS A 467 15.39 -8.80 -25.37
CA LYS A 467 15.05 -10.22 -25.23
C LYS A 467 16.30 -11.10 -25.25
N ASN A 468 16.24 -12.22 -24.51
CA ASN A 468 17.14 -13.35 -24.70
C ASN A 468 16.58 -14.32 -25.78
N GLU A 469 17.28 -15.44 -26.02
CA GLU A 469 16.87 -16.45 -27.01
C GLU A 469 15.48 -17.05 -26.71
N ASP A 470 15.10 -17.10 -25.44
CA ASP A 470 13.79 -17.61 -24.99
C ASP A 470 12.69 -16.53 -25.04
N GLY A 471 12.99 -15.31 -25.47
CA GLY A 471 12.04 -14.21 -25.57
C GLY A 471 11.84 -13.39 -24.28
N PHE A 472 12.61 -13.68 -23.22
CA PHE A 472 12.51 -13.00 -21.94
C PHE A 472 13.45 -11.79 -21.83
N PHE A 473 13.24 -10.97 -20.79
CA PHE A 473 14.11 -9.84 -20.50
C PHE A 473 15.53 -10.33 -20.16
N LYS A 474 16.47 -10.12 -21.10
CA LYS A 474 17.83 -10.70 -21.05
C LYS A 474 18.70 -10.19 -19.91
N TYR A 475 18.36 -9.06 -19.30
CA TYR A 475 19.11 -8.45 -18.19
C TYR A 475 18.50 -8.79 -16.82
N ARG A 476 17.55 -9.71 -16.76
CA ARG A 476 17.01 -10.17 -15.50
C ARG A 476 18.11 -10.71 -14.60
N ARG A 477 18.13 -10.26 -13.33
CA ARG A 477 19.20 -10.59 -12.37
C ARG A 477 19.02 -11.97 -11.73
N LEU A 478 17.77 -12.34 -11.51
CA LEU A 478 17.46 -13.63 -10.89
C LEU A 478 17.26 -14.71 -11.95
N ASP A 479 17.57 -15.93 -11.57
CA ASP A 479 17.33 -17.13 -12.38
C ASP A 479 15.84 -17.27 -12.71
N LYS A 480 15.53 -17.89 -13.84
CA LYS A 480 14.16 -18.21 -14.26
C LYS A 480 13.39 -19.04 -13.22
N ASP A 481 14.11 -19.81 -12.41
CA ASP A 481 13.57 -20.65 -11.36
C ASP A 481 13.39 -19.92 -10.01
N SER A 482 13.63 -18.60 -9.93
CA SER A 482 13.46 -17.80 -8.71
C SER A 482 12.08 -17.93 -8.06
N TYR A 483 11.04 -18.25 -8.85
CA TYR A 483 9.69 -18.48 -8.34
C TYR A 483 9.61 -19.66 -7.36
N LYS A 484 10.50 -20.66 -7.48
CA LYS A 484 10.61 -21.78 -6.53
C LYS A 484 11.12 -21.36 -5.15
N TYR A 485 11.62 -20.13 -5.08
CA TYR A 485 12.19 -19.51 -3.88
C TYR A 485 11.45 -18.24 -3.46
N GLY A 486 10.25 -18.01 -3.99
CA GLY A 486 9.34 -16.95 -3.59
C GLY A 486 9.26 -15.75 -4.53
N ILE A 487 10.26 -15.47 -5.36
CA ILE A 487 10.24 -14.32 -6.28
C ILE A 487 9.70 -14.72 -7.64
N ILE A 488 8.51 -14.25 -7.95
CA ILE A 488 7.74 -14.63 -9.14
C ILE A 488 7.83 -13.58 -10.25
N THR A 489 7.48 -13.98 -11.47
CA THR A 489 7.32 -13.10 -12.64
C THR A 489 5.91 -13.18 -13.23
N ASP A 490 5.13 -14.15 -12.77
CA ASP A 490 3.75 -14.41 -13.22
C ASP A 490 2.93 -14.98 -12.05
N PRO A 491 1.74 -14.48 -11.79
CA PRO A 491 0.85 -15.02 -10.76
C PRO A 491 0.61 -16.54 -10.88
N ALA A 492 0.59 -17.09 -12.12
CA ALA A 492 0.41 -18.51 -12.35
C ALA A 492 1.49 -19.39 -11.70
N GLN A 493 2.68 -18.84 -11.44
CA GLN A 493 3.77 -19.55 -10.76
C GLN A 493 3.44 -19.91 -9.32
N MET A 494 2.52 -19.16 -8.69
CA MET A 494 1.99 -19.45 -7.36
C MET A 494 0.50 -19.85 -7.35
N GLY A 495 -0.06 -20.24 -8.49
CA GLY A 495 -1.43 -20.74 -8.63
C GLY A 495 -2.45 -19.73 -9.14
N GLY A 496 -2.02 -18.52 -9.49
CA GLY A 496 -2.87 -17.50 -10.13
C GLY A 496 -3.99 -16.95 -9.26
N TYR A 497 -4.92 -16.28 -9.91
CA TYR A 497 -6.13 -15.76 -9.26
C TYR A 497 -7.03 -16.91 -8.79
N PRO A 498 -7.52 -16.89 -7.54
CA PRO A 498 -8.48 -17.88 -7.07
C PRO A 498 -9.87 -17.62 -7.68
N GLU A 499 -10.70 -18.64 -7.67
CA GLU A 499 -12.13 -18.49 -7.88
C GLU A 499 -12.78 -17.96 -6.59
N TYR A 500 -13.56 -16.90 -6.69
CA TYR A 500 -14.32 -16.33 -5.57
C TYR A 500 -15.79 -16.71 -5.69
N LYS A 501 -16.38 -17.17 -4.59
CA LYS A 501 -17.77 -17.65 -4.52
C LYS A 501 -18.54 -16.90 -3.44
N GLY A 502 -19.71 -16.40 -3.81
CA GLY A 502 -20.62 -15.72 -2.89
C GLY A 502 -21.84 -15.19 -3.65
N GLU A 503 -22.97 -15.22 -2.97
CA GLU A 503 -24.22 -14.71 -3.50
C GLU A 503 -24.51 -13.33 -2.89
N PRO A 504 -25.11 -12.40 -3.65
CA PRO A 504 -25.55 -11.12 -3.12
C PRO A 504 -26.48 -11.28 -1.91
N ARG A 505 -26.36 -10.39 -0.93
CA ARG A 505 -27.30 -10.30 0.20
C ARG A 505 -28.53 -9.53 -0.22
N VAL A 506 -29.67 -9.80 0.44
CA VAL A 506 -30.88 -9.00 0.28
C VAL A 506 -30.68 -7.65 0.95
N ASP A 507 -30.87 -6.60 0.20
CA ASP A 507 -30.76 -5.18 0.59
C ASP A 507 -31.89 -4.48 -0.20
N THR A 508 -33.06 -4.38 0.45
CA THR A 508 -34.32 -4.06 -0.23
C THR A 508 -34.38 -2.60 -0.65
N ASP A 509 -33.84 -1.68 0.13
CA ASP A 509 -33.85 -0.26 -0.16
C ASP A 509 -32.57 0.26 -0.81
N GLY A 510 -31.53 -0.60 -0.89
CA GLY A 510 -30.29 -0.34 -1.61
C GLY A 510 -29.36 0.63 -0.89
N ASP A 511 -29.43 0.70 0.43
CA ASP A 511 -28.59 1.59 1.26
C ASP A 511 -27.24 0.99 1.68
N GLY A 512 -27.02 -0.28 1.31
CA GLY A 512 -25.76 -1.01 1.54
C GLY A 512 -25.73 -1.78 2.87
N MET A 513 -26.78 -1.76 3.66
CA MET A 513 -26.96 -2.63 4.82
C MET A 513 -27.88 -3.79 4.43
N PRO A 514 -27.55 -5.05 4.76
CA PRO A 514 -28.45 -6.16 4.50
C PRO A 514 -29.71 -6.10 5.37
N ASP A 515 -30.89 -6.41 4.82
CA ASP A 515 -32.19 -6.45 5.53
C ASP A 515 -32.09 -7.20 6.86
N GLU A 516 -31.43 -8.35 6.88
CA GLU A 516 -31.27 -9.16 8.10
C GLU A 516 -30.49 -8.43 9.19
N TRP A 517 -29.49 -7.64 8.82
CA TRP A 517 -28.70 -6.87 9.76
C TRP A 517 -29.51 -5.68 10.31
N GLU A 518 -30.25 -4.99 9.46
CA GLU A 518 -31.10 -3.87 9.85
C GLU A 518 -32.18 -4.30 10.82
N ILE A 519 -32.91 -5.37 10.51
CA ILE A 519 -33.96 -5.96 11.38
C ILE A 519 -33.36 -6.34 12.75
N ALA A 520 -32.19 -7.00 12.77
CA ALA A 520 -31.51 -7.40 14.00
C ALA A 520 -31.06 -6.22 14.86
N ASN A 521 -30.86 -5.06 14.24
CA ASN A 521 -30.38 -3.83 14.87
C ASN A 521 -31.47 -2.77 15.07
N GLY A 522 -32.71 -3.05 14.68
CA GLY A 522 -33.87 -2.19 14.89
C GLY A 522 -33.95 -1.03 13.89
N LEU A 523 -33.35 -1.20 12.72
CA LEU A 523 -33.46 -0.31 11.57
C LEU A 523 -34.55 -0.78 10.61
N ASN A 524 -34.85 0.01 9.59
CA ASN A 524 -35.95 -0.26 8.67
C ASN A 524 -35.44 -0.61 7.26
N PRO A 525 -35.47 -1.87 6.81
CA PRO A 525 -34.97 -2.30 5.51
C PRO A 525 -35.76 -1.75 4.29
N ASN A 526 -36.64 -0.76 4.49
CA ASN A 526 -37.36 -0.04 3.45
C ASN A 526 -37.15 1.48 3.55
N ASP A 527 -36.17 1.94 4.31
CA ASP A 527 -35.88 3.37 4.50
C ASP A 527 -34.38 3.67 4.29
N PRO A 528 -33.93 3.94 3.06
CA PRO A 528 -32.51 4.16 2.76
C PRO A 528 -31.93 5.40 3.44
N SER A 529 -32.75 6.20 4.12
CA SER A 529 -32.27 7.40 4.82
C SER A 529 -31.65 7.08 6.19
N ASP A 530 -31.94 5.94 6.76
CA ASP A 530 -31.46 5.56 8.09
C ASP A 530 -29.98 5.13 8.10
N ALA A 531 -29.39 4.76 6.94
CA ALA A 531 -27.97 4.49 6.79
C ALA A 531 -27.07 5.62 7.34
N ASN A 532 -27.47 6.87 7.12
CA ASN A 532 -26.76 8.04 7.61
C ASN A 532 -27.21 8.50 9.01
N GLY A 533 -28.16 7.80 9.63
CA GLY A 533 -28.52 8.00 11.02
C GLY A 533 -27.38 7.61 11.98
N ASP A 534 -27.43 8.11 13.19
CA ASP A 534 -26.54 7.70 14.30
C ASP A 534 -27.40 7.29 15.47
N CYS A 535 -27.75 6.00 15.55
CA CYS A 535 -28.69 5.47 16.54
C CYS A 535 -28.20 5.54 17.99
N THR A 536 -26.89 5.70 18.22
CA THR A 536 -26.30 5.82 19.56
C THR A 536 -25.79 7.22 19.88
N GLY A 537 -25.64 8.10 18.89
CA GLY A 537 -25.08 9.45 19.07
C GLY A 537 -23.59 9.45 19.39
N ASP A 538 -22.83 8.47 18.90
CA ASP A 538 -21.39 8.34 19.12
C ASP A 538 -20.54 8.91 17.96
N GLY A 539 -21.19 9.40 16.91
CA GLY A 539 -20.56 10.04 15.76
C GLY A 539 -20.34 9.12 14.57
N TYR A 540 -20.53 7.80 14.71
CA TYR A 540 -20.53 6.86 13.59
C TYR A 540 -21.97 6.68 13.06
N THR A 541 -22.11 6.76 11.73
CA THR A 541 -23.39 6.52 11.07
C THR A 541 -23.78 5.03 11.13
N ASN A 542 -25.05 4.69 10.91
CA ASN A 542 -25.52 3.31 10.98
C ASN A 542 -24.81 2.42 9.96
N ILE A 543 -24.56 2.92 8.75
CA ILE A 543 -23.73 2.20 7.78
C ILE A 543 -22.29 1.99 8.28
N GLU A 544 -21.68 2.96 8.97
CA GLU A 544 -20.37 2.78 9.60
C GLU A 544 -20.42 1.77 10.74
N LYS A 545 -21.53 1.69 11.48
CA LYS A 545 -21.74 0.66 12.50
C LYS A 545 -21.78 -0.73 11.87
N TYR A 546 -22.49 -0.87 10.75
CA TYR A 546 -22.53 -2.13 10.00
C TYR A 546 -21.13 -2.54 9.52
N ILE A 547 -20.46 -1.67 8.76
CA ILE A 547 -19.18 -2.04 8.13
C ILE A 547 -18.03 -2.25 9.12
N ASN A 548 -18.12 -1.67 10.33
CA ASN A 548 -17.08 -1.72 11.34
C ASN A 548 -17.45 -2.54 12.59
N GLY A 549 -18.61 -3.21 12.62
CA GLY A 549 -19.05 -4.01 13.75
C GLY A 549 -19.30 -3.21 15.04
N ILE A 550 -19.65 -1.92 14.91
CA ILE A 550 -19.93 -1.05 16.05
C ILE A 550 -21.33 -1.33 16.59
N SER A 551 -21.49 -1.29 17.91
CA SER A 551 -22.78 -1.50 18.55
C SER A 551 -23.80 -0.44 18.16
N THR A 552 -25.02 -0.88 17.80
CA THR A 552 -26.19 -0.03 17.57
C THR A 552 -26.97 0.26 18.85
N LYS A 553 -26.55 -0.31 19.99
CA LYS A 553 -27.28 -0.25 21.28
C LYS A 553 -26.49 0.44 22.38
N VAL A 554 -25.18 0.54 22.25
CA VAL A 554 -24.29 1.09 23.27
C VAL A 554 -23.56 2.27 22.71
N LYS A 555 -23.76 3.45 23.31
CA LYS A 555 -22.96 4.64 23.00
C LYS A 555 -21.56 4.48 23.57
N VAL A 556 -20.57 4.71 22.71
CA VAL A 556 -19.15 4.71 23.09
C VAL A 556 -18.55 6.09 22.81
N ASP A 557 -17.74 6.57 23.72
CA ASP A 557 -16.92 7.76 23.49
C ASP A 557 -15.63 7.37 22.78
N TRP A 558 -15.64 7.45 21.45
CA TRP A 558 -14.49 7.12 20.60
C TRP A 558 -13.39 8.17 20.62
N THR A 559 -13.63 9.34 21.25
CA THR A 559 -12.59 10.35 21.50
C THR A 559 -11.68 9.98 22.65
N ASP A 560 -12.13 9.13 23.57
CA ASP A 560 -11.26 8.46 24.53
C ASP A 560 -10.57 7.28 23.85
N LEU A 561 -9.28 7.42 23.60
CA LEU A 561 -8.46 6.43 22.89
C LEU A 561 -8.45 5.05 23.55
N LYS A 562 -8.80 4.95 24.84
CA LYS A 562 -8.97 3.65 25.53
C LYS A 562 -10.14 2.84 24.96
N ASN A 563 -11.11 3.50 24.34
CA ASN A 563 -12.24 2.85 23.68
C ASN A 563 -11.97 2.50 22.21
N ASN A 564 -10.85 2.94 21.66
CA ASN A 564 -10.51 2.73 20.25
C ASN A 564 -9.91 1.35 20.01
N HIS A 565 -10.77 0.34 20.03
CA HIS A 565 -10.40 -1.06 19.77
C HIS A 565 -11.01 -1.51 18.45
N ASP A 566 -10.28 -2.34 17.68
CA ASP A 566 -10.83 -2.95 16.47
C ASP A 566 -11.99 -3.89 16.82
N THR A 567 -13.21 -3.48 16.46
CA THR A 567 -14.44 -4.21 16.73
C THR A 567 -14.64 -5.41 15.81
N LEU A 568 -13.86 -5.51 14.72
CA LEU A 568 -13.86 -6.61 13.75
C LEU A 568 -12.77 -7.66 14.02
N ALA A 569 -11.80 -7.38 14.89
CA ALA A 569 -10.66 -8.26 15.17
C ALA A 569 -11.03 -9.61 15.79
N GLY A 570 -12.31 -9.86 16.07
CA GLY A 570 -12.78 -11.13 16.62
C GLY A 570 -12.15 -11.43 17.98
N LYS A 571 -11.46 -12.59 18.09
CA LYS A 571 -10.85 -13.05 19.35
C LYS A 571 -9.44 -12.52 19.57
N THR A 572 -8.77 -11.97 18.54
CA THR A 572 -7.41 -11.51 18.64
C THR A 572 -7.37 -10.13 19.29
N LYS A 573 -6.88 -10.08 20.52
CA LYS A 573 -6.64 -8.83 21.25
C LYS A 573 -5.18 -8.45 21.09
N LEU A 574 -4.89 -7.17 20.98
CA LEU A 574 -3.52 -6.64 20.98
C LEU A 574 -2.75 -6.98 22.27
N PHE A 575 -3.48 -7.26 23.34
CA PHE A 575 -2.95 -7.64 24.66
C PHE A 575 -3.71 -8.80 25.27
#